data_5b099d7d3b4e60d6ae39bebc8b00b74e
#
_entry.id   5b099d7d3b4e60d6ae39bebc8b00b74e
#
_cell.length_a   1.000
_cell.length_b   1.000
_cell.length_c   1.000
_cell.angle_alpha   90.00
_cell.angle_beta   90.00
_cell.angle_gamma   90.00
#
_symmetry.space_group_name_H-M   'P 1'
#
loop_
_entity.id
_entity.type
_entity.pdbx_description
1 polymer ?
#
loop_
_entity_poly.entity_id
_entity_poly.type
_entity_poly.pdbx_seq_one_letter_code
_entity_poly.pdbx_strand_id
1 'polypeptide(L)'
;MQPGQMAYDRAITVFSPDGRLFQVEYAREAVKRGTTTVGLKFKDGVVLIVDKRIASRLMEPKSIEKIFRIDEHVGCATSGLVADARILVDQARIMAQVSRITYDERIGVEALVKRICDFKQNYTQYGGVRPFGTALLVAGVDEQGEYLFETDPSGALV
;
A
#
# COMPACT_ATOMS: atom_id res chain seq x y z
N MET A 1 1.74 27.84 -8.80
CA MET A 1 2.91 27.31 -8.04
C MET A 1 3.87 28.46 -7.80
N GLN A 2 4.30 28.67 -6.56
CA GLN A 2 5.28 29.73 -6.24
C GLN A 2 6.68 29.28 -6.75
N PRO A 3 7.49 30.20 -7.29
CA PRO A 3 8.82 29.87 -7.86
C PRO A 3 9.77 29.16 -6.88
N GLY A 4 9.63 29.36 -5.58
CA GLY A 4 10.43 28.72 -4.54
C GLY A 4 10.11 27.24 -4.30
N GLN A 5 8.93 26.76 -4.68
CA GLN A 5 8.55 25.34 -4.52
C GLN A 5 9.22 24.44 -5.57
N MET A 6 9.52 24.97 -6.75
CA MET A 6 10.17 24.21 -7.82
C MET A 6 11.59 23.73 -7.50
N ALA A 7 12.23 24.32 -6.48
CA ALA A 7 13.58 23.91 -6.07
C ALA A 7 13.58 22.64 -5.21
N TYR A 8 12.49 22.36 -4.51
CA TYR A 8 12.38 21.25 -3.52
C TYR A 8 11.54 20.09 -4.00
N ASP A 9 10.79 20.23 -5.10
CA ASP A 9 9.89 19.18 -5.60
C ASP A 9 10.58 18.08 -6.41
N ARG A 10 11.80 18.35 -6.90
CA ARG A 10 12.56 17.42 -7.76
C ARG A 10 13.36 16.37 -6.99
N ALA A 11 13.66 16.62 -5.72
CA ALA A 11 14.44 15.71 -4.89
C ALA A 11 13.53 15.02 -3.86
N ILE A 12 13.57 13.69 -3.83
CA ILE A 12 12.77 12.89 -2.91
C ILE A 12 13.26 13.00 -1.46
N THR A 13 14.55 13.25 -1.28
CA THR A 13 15.24 13.19 0.04
C THR A 13 15.36 14.55 0.71
N VAL A 14 14.85 15.63 0.09
CA VAL A 14 15.00 17.01 0.58
C VAL A 14 13.68 17.51 1.14
N PHE A 15 13.70 17.90 2.40
CA PHE A 15 12.59 18.64 3.01
C PHE A 15 12.52 20.06 2.50
N SER A 16 11.33 20.55 2.22
CA SER A 16 11.09 21.99 2.07
C SER A 16 11.28 22.71 3.41
N PRO A 17 11.43 24.05 3.42
CA PRO A 17 11.54 24.83 4.65
C PRO A 17 10.37 24.61 5.63
N ASP A 18 9.20 24.25 5.11
CA ASP A 18 7.98 23.95 5.89
C ASP A 18 7.92 22.47 6.34
N GLY A 19 9.00 21.69 6.13
CA GLY A 19 9.06 20.30 6.55
C GLY A 19 8.28 19.31 5.67
N ARG A 20 8.01 19.63 4.40
CA ARG A 20 7.25 18.80 3.45
C ARG A 20 8.18 18.00 2.54
N LEU A 21 7.78 16.77 2.22
CA LEU A 21 8.37 15.93 1.18
C LEU A 21 7.43 15.94 -0.04
N PHE A 22 7.69 16.79 -1.02
CA PHE A 22 6.78 17.00 -2.14
C PHE A 22 6.53 15.74 -2.97
N GLN A 23 7.52 14.89 -3.17
CA GLN A 23 7.34 13.63 -3.93
C GLN A 23 6.39 12.67 -3.21
N VAL A 24 6.38 12.65 -1.88
CA VAL A 24 5.41 11.87 -1.10
C VAL A 24 4.00 12.46 -1.25
N GLU A 25 3.86 13.77 -1.26
CA GLU A 25 2.56 14.43 -1.47
C GLU A 25 2.01 14.16 -2.87
N TYR A 26 2.87 14.19 -3.89
CA TYR A 26 2.47 13.83 -5.25
C TYR A 26 2.09 12.35 -5.37
N ALA A 27 2.76 11.47 -4.63
CA ALA A 27 2.35 10.07 -4.54
C ALA A 27 0.96 9.90 -3.91
N ARG A 28 0.63 10.69 -2.88
CA ARG A 28 -0.73 10.73 -2.31
C ARG A 28 -1.77 11.22 -3.32
N GLU A 29 -1.44 12.20 -4.15
CA GLU A 29 -2.34 12.63 -5.23
C GLU A 29 -2.55 11.52 -6.27
N ALA A 30 -1.54 10.71 -6.56
CA ALA A 30 -1.70 9.53 -7.42
C ALA A 30 -2.67 8.50 -6.80
N VAL A 31 -2.63 8.29 -5.48
CA VAL A 31 -3.60 7.43 -4.76
C VAL A 31 -5.02 7.97 -4.90
N LYS A 32 -5.23 9.27 -4.71
CA LYS A 32 -6.57 9.91 -4.81
C LYS A 32 -7.18 9.78 -6.21
N ARG A 33 -6.38 9.64 -7.26
CA ARG A 33 -6.85 9.41 -8.64
C ARG A 33 -7.27 7.97 -8.90
N GLY A 34 -6.99 7.05 -7.97
CA GLY A 34 -7.49 5.68 -8.00
C GLY A 34 -8.98 5.60 -7.74
N THR A 35 -9.56 4.43 -7.99
CA THR A 35 -10.96 4.16 -7.64
C THR A 35 -11.09 3.81 -6.16
N THR A 36 -12.29 3.98 -5.62
CA THR A 36 -12.58 3.79 -4.20
C THR A 36 -12.32 2.37 -3.74
N THR A 37 -11.74 2.26 -2.57
CA THR A 37 -11.53 1.01 -1.83
C THR A 37 -12.03 1.21 -0.41
N VAL A 38 -12.81 0.27 0.09
CA VAL A 38 -13.42 0.31 1.42
C VAL A 38 -13.04 -0.94 2.18
N GLY A 39 -12.59 -0.76 3.42
CA GLY A 39 -12.41 -1.83 4.39
C GLY A 39 -13.40 -1.66 5.53
N LEU A 40 -13.97 -2.76 6.00
CA LEU A 40 -14.86 -2.76 7.14
C LEU A 40 -14.49 -3.90 8.09
N LYS A 41 -14.27 -3.58 9.36
CA LYS A 41 -14.07 -4.53 10.43
C LYS A 41 -15.41 -4.74 11.17
N PHE A 42 -15.74 -5.98 11.45
CA PHE A 42 -16.91 -6.35 12.24
C PHE A 42 -16.54 -7.46 13.23
N LYS A 43 -17.47 -7.83 14.12
CA LYS A 43 -17.20 -8.70 15.27
C LYS A 43 -16.52 -10.03 14.91
N ASP A 44 -16.86 -10.61 13.76
CA ASP A 44 -16.45 -11.97 13.39
C ASP A 44 -15.55 -11.97 12.13
N GLY A 45 -15.01 -10.81 11.74
CA GLY A 45 -14.14 -10.75 10.57
C GLY A 45 -13.90 -9.35 10.00
N VAL A 46 -13.33 -9.35 8.81
CA VAL A 46 -13.03 -8.14 8.06
C VAL A 46 -13.40 -8.33 6.59
N VAL A 47 -13.91 -7.29 5.95
CA VAL A 47 -14.28 -7.29 4.54
C VAL A 47 -13.59 -6.17 3.80
N LEU A 48 -13.16 -6.45 2.57
CA LEU A 48 -12.63 -5.48 1.63
C LEU A 48 -13.54 -5.40 0.41
N ILE A 49 -13.90 -4.19 0.03
CA ILE A 49 -14.77 -3.89 -1.11
C ILE A 49 -14.04 -2.90 -2.00
N VAL A 50 -14.04 -3.15 -3.31
CA VAL A 50 -13.37 -2.27 -4.27
C VAL A 50 -14.29 -1.89 -5.42
N ASP A 51 -14.18 -0.65 -5.85
CA ASP A 51 -14.77 -0.20 -7.10
C ASP A 51 -13.79 -0.51 -8.25
N LYS A 52 -14.27 -1.26 -9.27
CA LYS A 52 -13.53 -1.55 -10.49
C LYS A 52 -14.08 -0.70 -11.63
N ARG A 53 -13.30 0.25 -12.10
CA ARG A 53 -13.66 1.04 -13.27
C ARG A 53 -13.24 0.32 -14.55
N ILE A 54 -14.22 -0.09 -15.33
CA ILE A 54 -14.02 -0.67 -16.67
C ILE A 54 -13.99 0.48 -17.66
N ALA A 55 -12.80 0.83 -18.15
CA ALA A 55 -12.63 1.97 -19.05
C ALA A 55 -13.05 1.68 -20.50
N SER A 56 -13.14 0.41 -20.91
CA SER A 56 -13.49 0.01 -22.27
C SER A 56 -14.36 -1.24 -22.26
N ARG A 57 -15.32 -1.29 -23.16
CA ARG A 57 -16.16 -2.48 -23.40
C ARG A 57 -15.36 -3.69 -23.93
N LEU A 58 -14.16 -3.45 -24.46
CA LEU A 58 -13.25 -4.50 -24.95
C LEU A 58 -12.34 -5.05 -23.86
N MET A 59 -12.40 -4.49 -22.64
CA MET A 59 -11.60 -4.94 -21.53
C MET A 59 -12.31 -6.07 -20.79
N GLU A 60 -11.59 -7.17 -20.54
CA GLU A 60 -12.07 -8.27 -19.70
C GLU A 60 -12.12 -7.81 -18.23
N PRO A 61 -13.29 -7.73 -17.58
CA PRO A 61 -13.42 -7.21 -16.22
C PRO A 61 -12.60 -7.97 -15.19
N LYS A 62 -12.35 -9.27 -15.42
CA LYS A 62 -11.55 -10.12 -14.53
C LYS A 62 -10.06 -9.80 -14.56
N SER A 63 -9.58 -9.14 -15.63
CA SER A 63 -8.17 -8.74 -15.74
C SER A 63 -7.80 -7.58 -14.81
N ILE A 64 -8.79 -6.84 -14.30
CA ILE A 64 -8.57 -5.74 -13.36
C ILE A 64 -8.54 -6.31 -11.95
N GLU A 65 -7.35 -6.49 -11.42
CA GLU A 65 -7.14 -6.93 -10.03
C GLU A 65 -6.90 -5.71 -9.14
N LYS A 66 -7.72 -5.58 -8.09
CA LYS A 66 -7.57 -4.58 -7.03
C LYS A 66 -7.57 -5.20 -5.63
N ILE A 67 -8.00 -6.45 -5.51
CA ILE A 67 -7.91 -7.25 -4.29
C ILE A 67 -6.92 -8.36 -4.56
N PHE A 68 -5.96 -8.51 -3.65
CA PHE A 68 -4.91 -9.50 -3.72
C PHE A 68 -4.89 -10.34 -2.45
N ARG A 69 -4.73 -11.63 -2.62
CA ARG A 69 -4.43 -12.53 -1.51
C ARG A 69 -2.92 -12.49 -1.25
N ILE A 70 -2.53 -12.20 -0.01
CA ILE A 70 -1.14 -12.25 0.45
C ILE A 70 -0.85 -13.64 1.02
N ASP A 71 -1.65 -14.08 1.98
CA ASP A 71 -1.61 -15.42 2.56
C ASP A 71 -3.04 -15.91 2.83
N GLU A 72 -3.22 -17.09 3.42
CA GLU A 72 -4.53 -17.68 3.72
C GLU A 72 -5.39 -16.79 4.61
N HIS A 73 -4.76 -16.11 5.55
CA HIS A 73 -5.38 -15.28 6.59
C HIS A 73 -5.26 -13.78 6.31
N VAL A 74 -4.60 -13.36 5.23
CA VAL A 74 -4.35 -11.94 4.91
C VAL A 74 -4.64 -11.65 3.45
N GLY A 75 -5.46 -10.63 3.23
CA GLY A 75 -5.68 -10.02 1.93
C GLY A 75 -5.41 -8.53 1.94
N CYS A 76 -5.25 -7.93 0.78
CA CYS A 76 -5.18 -6.49 0.65
C CYS A 76 -5.97 -5.98 -0.55
N ALA A 77 -6.41 -4.75 -0.45
CA ALA A 77 -7.01 -4.00 -1.55
C ALA A 77 -6.19 -2.74 -1.81
N THR A 78 -6.18 -2.28 -3.06
CA THR A 78 -5.27 -1.23 -3.51
C THR A 78 -6.03 -0.02 -4.03
N SER A 79 -5.42 1.16 -3.86
CA SER A 79 -5.83 2.39 -4.54
C SER A 79 -4.60 3.11 -5.08
N GLY A 80 -4.71 3.67 -6.29
CA GLY A 80 -3.61 4.34 -6.99
C GLY A 80 -3.03 3.50 -8.13
N LEU A 81 -1.71 3.47 -8.25
CA LEU A 81 -0.99 2.75 -9.32
C LEU A 81 -0.94 1.25 -9.03
N VAL A 82 -1.69 0.46 -9.81
CA VAL A 82 -1.78 -1.01 -9.64
C VAL A 82 -0.42 -1.70 -9.85
N ALA A 83 0.42 -1.19 -10.76
CA ALA A 83 1.74 -1.75 -11.00
C ALA A 83 2.64 -1.68 -9.74
N ASP A 84 2.60 -0.56 -9.03
CA ASP A 84 3.31 -0.39 -7.77
C ASP A 84 2.74 -1.29 -6.67
N ALA A 85 1.41 -1.43 -6.62
CA ALA A 85 0.74 -2.30 -5.68
C ALA A 85 1.17 -3.77 -5.83
N ARG A 86 1.33 -4.25 -7.06
CA ARG A 86 1.77 -5.63 -7.33
C ARG A 86 3.15 -5.92 -6.74
N ILE A 87 4.09 -4.99 -6.86
CA ILE A 87 5.42 -5.14 -6.25
C ILE A 87 5.30 -5.29 -4.73
N LEU A 88 4.49 -4.44 -4.09
CA LEU A 88 4.27 -4.51 -2.63
C LEU A 88 3.60 -5.83 -2.21
N VAL A 89 2.63 -6.29 -2.98
CA VAL A 89 1.95 -7.57 -2.73
C VAL A 89 2.92 -8.75 -2.85
N ASP A 90 3.77 -8.76 -3.87
CA ASP A 90 4.74 -9.83 -4.05
C ASP A 90 5.78 -9.84 -2.92
N GLN A 91 6.25 -8.67 -2.48
CA GLN A 91 7.11 -8.56 -1.29
C GLN A 91 6.40 -9.05 -0.02
N ALA A 92 5.14 -8.68 0.18
CA ALA A 92 4.34 -9.14 1.31
C ALA A 92 4.17 -10.67 1.33
N ARG A 93 3.93 -11.27 0.16
CA ARG A 93 3.87 -12.74 -0.01
C ARG A 93 5.18 -13.40 0.38
N ILE A 94 6.30 -12.86 -0.09
CA ILE A 94 7.64 -13.35 0.26
C ILE A 94 7.84 -13.26 1.78
N MET A 95 7.53 -12.12 2.39
CA MET A 95 7.67 -11.93 3.84
C MET A 95 6.83 -12.94 4.62
N ALA A 96 5.60 -13.22 4.18
CA ALA A 96 4.72 -14.20 4.82
C ALA A 96 5.27 -15.63 4.71
N GLN A 97 5.76 -16.02 3.52
CA GLN A 97 6.32 -17.35 3.32
C GLN A 97 7.67 -17.56 4.04
N VAL A 98 8.53 -16.55 4.05
CA VAL A 98 9.79 -16.59 4.82
C VAL A 98 9.52 -16.78 6.32
N SER A 99 8.52 -16.07 6.87
CA SER A 99 8.12 -16.26 8.27
C SER A 99 7.69 -17.70 8.53
N ARG A 100 6.84 -18.25 7.64
CA ARG A 100 6.35 -19.64 7.77
C ARG A 100 7.48 -20.68 7.71
N ILE A 101 8.43 -20.51 6.77
CA ILE A 101 9.56 -21.44 6.63
C ILE A 101 10.52 -21.34 7.82
N THR A 102 10.74 -20.12 8.33
CA THR A 102 11.72 -19.89 9.41
C THR A 102 11.20 -20.28 10.78
N TYR A 103 9.92 -20.00 11.06
CA TYR A 103 9.33 -20.15 12.40
C TYR A 103 8.25 -21.21 12.48
N ASP A 104 7.87 -21.83 11.34
CA ASP A 104 6.75 -22.78 11.23
C ASP A 104 5.40 -22.19 11.71
N GLU A 105 5.27 -20.86 11.66
CA GLU A 105 4.11 -20.11 12.12
C GLU A 105 3.64 -19.12 11.06
N ARG A 106 2.34 -18.81 11.09
CA ARG A 106 1.77 -17.73 10.28
C ARG A 106 2.26 -16.38 10.80
N ILE A 107 2.65 -15.50 9.90
CA ILE A 107 3.03 -14.14 10.27
C ILE A 107 1.81 -13.39 10.84
N GLY A 108 1.98 -12.69 11.97
CA GLY A 108 0.96 -11.81 12.50
C GLY A 108 0.64 -10.68 11.54
N VAL A 109 -0.65 -10.31 11.43
CA VAL A 109 -1.11 -9.29 10.47
C VAL A 109 -0.41 -7.96 10.68
N GLU A 110 -0.34 -7.49 11.93
CA GLU A 110 0.34 -6.23 12.27
C GLU A 110 1.83 -6.26 11.93
N ALA A 111 2.53 -7.37 12.22
CA ALA A 111 3.95 -7.52 11.91
C ALA A 111 4.21 -7.47 10.41
N LEU A 112 3.36 -8.11 9.60
CA LEU A 112 3.43 -8.05 8.15
C LEU A 112 3.25 -6.63 7.63
N VAL A 113 2.22 -5.92 8.11
CA VAL A 113 1.92 -4.55 7.66
C VAL A 113 3.05 -3.59 8.04
N LYS A 114 3.63 -3.70 9.23
CA LYS A 114 4.82 -2.92 9.62
C LYS A 114 5.99 -3.13 8.66
N ARG A 115 6.28 -4.37 8.27
CA ARG A 115 7.35 -4.67 7.29
C ARG A 115 7.04 -4.08 5.90
N ILE A 116 5.79 -4.09 5.46
CA ILE A 116 5.37 -3.44 4.21
C ILE A 116 5.59 -1.92 4.31
N CYS A 117 5.23 -1.31 5.43
CA CYS A 117 5.43 0.11 5.67
C CYS A 117 6.91 0.49 5.70
N ASP A 118 7.76 -0.29 6.34
CA ASP A 118 9.22 -0.10 6.35
C ASP A 118 9.79 -0.18 4.94
N PHE A 119 9.33 -1.14 4.15
CA PHE A 119 9.73 -1.25 2.74
C PHE A 119 9.32 -0.02 1.93
N LYS A 120 8.10 0.49 2.10
CA LYS A 120 7.65 1.73 1.46
C LYS A 120 8.46 2.94 1.91
N GLN A 121 8.72 3.07 3.20
CA GLN A 121 9.46 4.17 3.81
C GLN A 121 10.91 4.25 3.26
N ASN A 122 11.56 3.12 3.03
CA ASN A 122 12.89 3.07 2.42
C ASN A 122 12.93 3.81 1.06
N TYR A 123 11.86 3.74 0.28
CA TYR A 123 11.75 4.44 -1.01
C TYR A 123 11.55 5.96 -0.88
N THR A 124 11.39 6.47 0.33
CA THR A 124 11.35 7.91 0.61
C THR A 124 12.68 8.47 1.12
N GLN A 125 13.64 7.61 1.45
CA GLN A 125 14.94 8.00 2.02
C GLN A 125 16.11 7.94 1.03
N TYR A 126 15.99 7.13 -0.03
CA TYR A 126 17.10 6.94 -0.98
C TYR A 126 16.88 7.77 -2.25
N GLY A 127 17.95 8.47 -2.67
CA GLY A 127 17.95 9.18 -3.95
C GLY A 127 17.88 8.21 -5.14
N GLY A 128 17.29 8.65 -6.24
CA GLY A 128 17.19 7.88 -7.48
C GLY A 128 15.97 6.94 -7.55
N VAL A 129 15.19 6.82 -6.48
CA VAL A 129 13.92 6.08 -6.45
C VAL A 129 12.75 7.05 -6.21
N ARG A 130 11.55 6.66 -6.54
CA ARG A 130 10.33 7.41 -6.21
C ARG A 130 9.50 6.67 -5.17
N PRO A 131 8.65 7.36 -4.40
CA PRO A 131 7.68 6.71 -3.53
C PRO A 131 6.71 5.85 -4.34
N PHE A 132 6.15 4.83 -3.71
CA PHE A 132 5.05 4.05 -4.28
C PHE A 132 3.80 4.93 -4.43
N GLY A 133 3.26 5.02 -5.64
CA GLY A 133 2.03 5.76 -5.92
C GLY A 133 0.76 4.99 -5.56
N THR A 134 0.78 4.24 -4.46
CA THR A 134 -0.33 3.38 -4.05
C THR A 134 -0.48 3.34 -2.53
N ALA A 135 -1.72 3.30 -2.08
CA ALA A 135 -2.11 2.94 -0.73
C ALA A 135 -2.68 1.51 -0.73
N LEU A 136 -2.46 0.79 0.36
CA LEU A 136 -3.01 -0.53 0.59
C LEU A 136 -3.93 -0.50 1.81
N LEU A 137 -5.12 -1.10 1.69
CA LEU A 137 -5.91 -1.57 2.81
C LEU A 137 -5.58 -3.04 3.01
N VAL A 138 -4.93 -3.37 4.11
CA VAL A 138 -4.57 -4.73 4.48
C VAL A 138 -5.53 -5.23 5.55
N ALA A 139 -6.17 -6.33 5.26
CA ALA A 139 -7.15 -6.97 6.12
C ALA A 139 -6.73 -8.40 6.43
N GLY A 140 -6.86 -8.81 7.67
CA GLY A 140 -6.53 -10.17 8.06
C GLY A 140 -7.08 -10.55 9.41
N VAL A 141 -7.05 -11.83 9.67
CA VAL A 141 -7.45 -12.42 10.96
C VAL A 141 -6.32 -13.33 11.42
N ASP A 142 -5.83 -13.11 12.60
CA ASP A 142 -4.84 -13.97 13.25
C ASP A 142 -5.34 -14.41 14.64
N GLU A 143 -4.48 -15.05 15.44
CA GLU A 143 -4.83 -15.56 16.76
C GLU A 143 -5.21 -14.46 17.77
N GLN A 144 -4.82 -13.20 17.50
CA GLN A 144 -5.10 -12.06 18.36
C GLN A 144 -6.38 -11.31 17.96
N GLY A 145 -6.94 -11.59 16.77
CA GLY A 145 -8.20 -11.03 16.31
C GLY A 145 -8.21 -10.55 14.87
N GLU A 146 -9.15 -9.67 14.58
CA GLU A 146 -9.36 -9.09 13.25
C GLU A 146 -8.62 -7.77 13.12
N TYR A 147 -7.94 -7.59 11.99
CA TYR A 147 -7.15 -6.40 11.69
C TYR A 147 -7.55 -5.78 10.37
N LEU A 148 -7.57 -4.47 10.37
CA LEU A 148 -7.70 -3.66 9.17
C LEU A 148 -6.75 -2.47 9.30
N PHE A 149 -5.80 -2.37 8.38
CA PHE A 149 -4.80 -1.33 8.36
C PHE A 149 -4.77 -0.60 7.01
N GLU A 150 -4.55 0.70 7.06
CA GLU A 150 -4.23 1.51 5.88
C GLU A 150 -2.73 1.83 5.86
N THR A 151 -2.11 1.72 4.69
CA THR A 151 -0.71 2.11 4.48
C THR A 151 -0.62 3.28 3.50
N ASP A 152 -0.02 4.36 3.93
CA ASP A 152 0.24 5.55 3.11
C ASP A 152 1.48 5.37 2.21
N PRO A 153 1.62 6.10 1.08
CA PRO A 153 2.86 6.12 0.28
C PRO A 153 4.15 6.42 1.05
N SER A 154 4.08 7.17 2.15
CA SER A 154 5.22 7.45 3.03
C SER A 154 5.68 6.26 3.88
N GLY A 155 4.92 5.19 3.93
CA GLY A 155 5.11 4.10 4.89
C GLY A 155 4.43 4.34 6.24
N ALA A 156 3.60 5.38 6.37
CA ALA A 156 2.78 5.54 7.56
C ALA A 156 1.68 4.47 7.62
N LEU A 157 1.38 4.03 8.83
CA LEU A 157 0.41 2.99 9.17
C LEU A 157 -0.71 3.60 10.00
N VAL A 158 -1.94 3.32 9.62
CA VAL A 158 -3.15 3.68 10.37
C VAL A 158 -4.06 2.47 10.55
#